data_883b1649aa6d2dbd0cc41079089428ea
#
_entry.id   883b1649aa6d2dbd0cc41079089428ea
#
_cell.length_a   1.000
_cell.length_b   1.000
_cell.length_c   1.000
_cell.angle_alpha   90.00
_cell.angle_beta   90.00
_cell.angle_gamma   90.00
#
_symmetry.space_group_name_H-M   'P 1'
#
loop_
_entity.id
_entity.type
_entity.pdbx_description
1 polymer ?
#
loop_
_entity_poly.entity_id
_entity_poly.type
_entity_poly.pdbx_seq_one_letter_code
_entity_poly.pdbx_strand_id
1 'polypeptide(L)'
;MSTAYANCNRYEVDETLYPPPVPPQQIIDTVSWMKEDVINDITPKLVGDRPNTYTYTKALAENLLVDECGGLPVAIVRPSIVTASWREPCRGWVDNMNGPTGLVLAAGKGIMRTMLYDSASTADLIPVDTVINLISAIVLIAAVMSWH
;
A
#
# COMPACT_ATOMS: atom_id res chain seq x y z
N MET A 1 7.34 0.69 4.16
CA MET A 1 5.92 0.29 4.21
C MET A 1 5.35 0.23 2.79
N SER A 2 4.74 -0.89 2.40
CA SER A 2 4.03 -1.10 1.14
C SER A 2 2.51 -1.13 1.37
N THR A 3 1.79 -1.98 0.67
CA THR A 3 0.36 -2.22 0.84
C THR A 3 0.01 -3.66 0.49
N ALA A 4 -0.99 -4.23 1.13
CA ALA A 4 -1.55 -5.53 0.75
C ALA A 4 -2.06 -5.55 -0.71
N TYR A 5 -2.39 -4.38 -1.24
CA TYR A 5 -2.90 -4.23 -2.62
C TYR A 5 -1.81 -4.09 -3.69
N ALA A 6 -0.52 -4.13 -3.34
CA ALA A 6 0.57 -4.07 -4.33
C ALA A 6 0.49 -5.19 -5.38
N ASN A 7 -0.05 -6.36 -4.98
CA ASN A 7 -0.23 -7.53 -5.84
C ASN A 7 -1.70 -7.96 -5.95
N CYS A 8 -2.63 -7.01 -5.96
CA CYS A 8 -4.09 -7.25 -5.97
C CYS A 8 -4.63 -7.88 -7.27
N ASN A 9 -3.80 -8.04 -8.30
CA ASN A 9 -4.07 -8.85 -9.48
C ASN A 9 -3.97 -10.37 -9.22
N ARG A 10 -3.58 -10.77 -7.99
CA ARG A 10 -3.53 -12.17 -7.54
C ARG A 10 -4.69 -12.46 -6.60
N TYR A 11 -5.21 -13.68 -6.68
CA TYR A 11 -6.26 -14.12 -5.77
C TYR A 11 -5.74 -14.39 -4.35
N GLU A 12 -4.55 -14.97 -4.26
CA GLU A 12 -3.84 -15.21 -3.00
C GLU A 12 -2.49 -14.48 -3.02
N VAL A 13 -2.15 -13.84 -1.93
CA VAL A 13 -0.91 -13.08 -1.76
C VAL A 13 -0.18 -13.56 -0.52
N ASP A 14 0.94 -14.26 -0.76
CA ASP A 14 1.81 -14.79 0.29
C ASP A 14 2.81 -13.74 0.81
N GLU A 15 3.50 -14.10 1.89
CA GLU A 15 4.59 -13.29 2.47
C GLU A 15 5.91 -13.46 1.67
N THR A 16 5.83 -13.28 0.36
CA THR A 16 6.97 -13.38 -0.58
C THR A 16 7.11 -12.11 -1.40
N LEU A 17 8.31 -11.92 -1.97
CA LEU A 17 8.52 -10.90 -2.98
C LEU A 17 8.09 -11.47 -4.34
N TYR A 18 7.15 -10.81 -4.99
CA TYR A 18 6.72 -11.18 -6.33
C TYR A 18 7.53 -10.44 -7.41
N PRO A 19 7.76 -11.09 -8.56
CA PRO A 19 8.44 -10.41 -9.65
C PRO A 19 7.68 -9.15 -10.08
N PRO A 20 8.39 -8.06 -10.40
CA PRO A 20 7.77 -6.83 -10.84
C PRO A 20 7.14 -7.01 -12.22
N PRO A 21 6.09 -6.24 -12.56
CA PRO A 21 5.48 -6.29 -13.89
C PRO A 21 6.45 -5.88 -15.01
N VAL A 22 7.36 -4.97 -14.69
CA VAL A 22 8.47 -4.50 -15.55
C VAL A 22 9.66 -4.20 -14.62
N PRO A 23 10.91 -4.35 -15.06
CA PRO A 23 12.06 -3.92 -14.26
C PRO A 23 11.91 -2.46 -13.81
N PRO A 24 12.00 -2.16 -12.50
CA PRO A 24 11.69 -0.81 -11.97
C PRO A 24 12.52 0.30 -12.62
N GLN A 25 13.80 0.01 -12.89
CA GLN A 25 14.71 0.98 -13.50
C GLN A 25 14.24 1.42 -14.89
N GLN A 26 13.66 0.52 -15.68
CA GLN A 26 13.15 0.87 -17.02
C GLN A 26 12.01 1.90 -16.94
N ILE A 27 11.17 1.80 -15.93
CA ILE A 27 10.10 2.79 -15.71
C ILE A 27 10.68 4.13 -15.26
N ILE A 28 11.63 4.12 -14.33
CA ILE A 28 12.32 5.33 -13.87
C ILE A 28 12.99 6.03 -15.05
N ASP A 29 13.75 5.29 -15.86
CA ASP A 29 14.40 5.84 -17.03
C ASP A 29 13.41 6.40 -18.04
N THR A 30 12.31 5.68 -18.29
CA THR A 30 11.25 6.11 -19.22
C THR A 30 10.62 7.42 -18.79
N VAL A 31 10.21 7.56 -17.54
CA VAL A 31 9.56 8.78 -17.05
C VAL A 31 10.52 9.96 -16.90
N SER A 32 11.83 9.72 -16.85
CA SER A 32 12.84 10.77 -16.71
C SER A 32 12.99 11.65 -17.96
N TRP A 33 12.75 11.11 -19.15
CA TRP A 33 12.93 11.82 -20.43
C TRP A 33 11.64 11.98 -21.25
N MET A 34 10.64 11.15 -21.00
CA MET A 34 9.40 11.13 -21.78
C MET A 34 8.48 12.27 -21.35
N LYS A 35 7.78 12.86 -22.30
CA LYS A 35 6.78 13.91 -22.02
C LYS A 35 5.58 13.34 -21.28
N GLU A 36 4.99 14.14 -20.41
CA GLU A 36 3.86 13.75 -19.56
C GLU A 36 2.64 13.28 -20.35
N ASP A 37 2.32 13.92 -21.49
CA ASP A 37 1.22 13.53 -22.37
C ASP A 37 1.40 12.10 -22.89
N VAL A 38 2.62 11.76 -23.34
CA VAL A 38 2.95 10.41 -23.81
C VAL A 38 2.93 9.39 -22.68
N ILE A 39 3.45 9.75 -21.49
CA ILE A 39 3.36 8.89 -20.30
C ILE A 39 1.90 8.57 -19.99
N ASN A 40 1.03 9.57 -19.99
CA ASN A 40 -0.40 9.39 -19.74
C ASN A 40 -1.05 8.45 -20.77
N ASP A 41 -0.68 8.54 -22.04
CA ASP A 41 -1.20 7.68 -23.10
C ASP A 41 -0.78 6.20 -22.95
N ILE A 42 0.44 5.94 -22.47
CA ILE A 42 0.94 4.58 -22.28
C ILE A 42 0.62 3.99 -20.90
N THR A 43 0.30 4.82 -19.92
CA THR A 43 0.02 4.40 -18.53
C THR A 43 -1.00 3.26 -18.43
N PRO A 44 -2.16 3.28 -19.13
CA PRO A 44 -3.10 2.17 -19.07
C PRO A 44 -2.52 0.82 -19.52
N LYS A 45 -1.59 0.85 -20.47
CA LYS A 45 -0.90 -0.36 -20.95
C LYS A 45 0.17 -0.85 -19.98
N LEU A 46 0.86 0.08 -19.29
CA LEU A 46 1.86 -0.26 -18.27
C LEU A 46 1.21 -0.85 -17.02
N VAL A 47 0.10 -0.27 -16.58
CA VAL A 47 -0.64 -0.72 -15.40
C VAL A 47 -1.25 -2.11 -15.63
N GLY A 48 -1.72 -2.40 -16.85
CA GLY A 48 -2.22 -3.71 -17.26
C GLY A 48 -3.47 -4.11 -16.48
N ASP A 49 -3.42 -5.25 -15.81
CA ASP A 49 -4.51 -5.85 -15.04
C ASP A 49 -4.71 -5.25 -13.63
N ARG A 50 -3.86 -4.32 -13.23
CA ARG A 50 -3.99 -3.65 -11.94
C ARG A 50 -5.01 -2.51 -12.00
N PRO A 51 -5.69 -2.20 -10.88
CA PRO A 51 -6.78 -1.21 -10.88
C PRO A 51 -6.30 0.23 -11.04
N ASN A 52 -5.06 0.53 -10.71
CA ASN A 52 -4.52 1.90 -10.73
C ASN A 52 -2.98 1.94 -10.67
N THR A 53 -2.44 3.13 -10.89
CA THR A 53 -1.00 3.41 -10.83
C THR A 53 -0.42 3.24 -9.42
N TYR A 54 -1.21 3.44 -8.36
CA TYR A 54 -0.75 3.27 -6.98
C TYR A 54 -0.31 1.83 -6.72
N THR A 55 -1.15 0.85 -7.02
CA THR A 55 -0.83 -0.57 -6.81
C THR A 55 0.34 -1.02 -7.69
N TYR A 56 0.42 -0.49 -8.91
CA TYR A 56 1.52 -0.73 -9.84
C TYR A 56 2.86 -0.22 -9.29
N THR A 57 2.91 1.06 -8.90
CA THR A 57 4.14 1.67 -8.37
C THR A 57 4.58 1.07 -7.04
N LYS A 58 3.65 0.63 -6.19
CA LYS A 58 3.99 -0.08 -4.95
C LYS A 58 4.64 -1.43 -5.22
N ALA A 59 4.17 -2.19 -6.22
CA ALA A 59 4.81 -3.45 -6.62
C ALA A 59 6.23 -3.23 -7.17
N LEU A 60 6.44 -2.18 -7.98
CA LEU A 60 7.77 -1.81 -8.46
C LEU A 60 8.71 -1.42 -7.30
N ALA A 61 8.22 -0.61 -6.37
CA ALA A 61 9.02 -0.12 -5.25
C ALA A 61 9.49 -1.24 -4.31
N GLU A 62 8.73 -2.31 -4.13
CA GLU A 62 9.15 -3.46 -3.34
C GLU A 62 10.38 -4.14 -3.93
N ASN A 63 10.39 -4.31 -5.25
CA ASN A 63 11.51 -4.95 -5.96
C ASN A 63 12.74 -4.03 -5.99
N LEU A 64 12.55 -2.76 -6.35
CA LEU A 64 13.63 -1.78 -6.36
C LEU A 64 14.34 -1.70 -5.01
N LEU A 65 13.56 -1.69 -3.91
CA LEU A 65 14.12 -1.64 -2.57
C LEU A 65 15.00 -2.86 -2.25
N VAL A 66 14.57 -4.05 -2.66
CA VAL A 66 15.35 -5.28 -2.42
C VAL A 66 16.61 -5.31 -3.30
N ASP A 67 16.50 -4.86 -4.55
CA ASP A 67 17.64 -4.80 -5.45
C ASP A 67 18.71 -3.79 -4.99
N GLU A 68 18.29 -2.68 -4.38
CA GLU A 68 19.19 -1.59 -3.96
C GLU A 68 19.62 -1.65 -2.48
N CYS A 69 19.06 -2.55 -1.66
CA CYS A 69 19.32 -2.56 -0.23
C CYS A 69 20.79 -2.87 0.17
N GLY A 70 21.60 -3.43 -0.75
CA GLY A 70 23.05 -3.57 -0.57
C GLY A 70 23.46 -4.36 0.70
N GLY A 71 22.63 -5.30 1.16
CA GLY A 71 22.89 -6.09 2.37
C GLY A 71 22.33 -5.48 3.66
N LEU A 72 21.63 -4.36 3.59
CA LEU A 72 20.91 -3.81 4.74
C LEU A 72 19.73 -4.73 5.13
N PRO A 73 19.42 -4.87 6.42
CA PRO A 73 18.25 -5.64 6.85
C PRO A 73 16.97 -4.89 6.47
N VAL A 74 16.23 -5.41 5.50
CA VAL A 74 15.01 -4.82 4.98
C VAL A 74 13.82 -5.72 5.27
N ALA A 75 12.75 -5.13 5.81
CA ALA A 75 11.46 -5.78 5.98
C ALA A 75 10.36 -5.00 5.23
N ILE A 76 9.52 -5.70 4.50
CA ILE A 76 8.40 -5.11 3.76
C ILE A 76 7.12 -5.36 4.55
N VAL A 77 6.50 -4.30 5.02
CA VAL A 77 5.20 -4.35 5.71
C VAL A 77 4.10 -3.94 4.75
N ARG A 78 3.10 -4.80 4.58
CA ARG A 78 1.97 -4.63 3.64
C ARG A 78 0.66 -4.52 4.42
N PRO A 79 0.33 -3.37 5.01
CA PRO A 79 -0.96 -3.21 5.66
C PRO A 79 -2.09 -3.21 4.62
N SER A 80 -3.28 -3.60 5.06
CA SER A 80 -4.53 -3.39 4.34
C SER A 80 -4.96 -1.92 4.39
N ILE A 81 -6.24 -1.61 4.34
CA ILE A 81 -6.73 -0.24 4.38
C ILE A 81 -6.59 0.31 5.80
N VAL A 82 -5.65 1.23 5.98
CA VAL A 82 -5.37 1.83 7.29
C VAL A 82 -6.48 2.82 7.65
N THR A 83 -7.00 2.68 8.88
CA THR A 83 -8.09 3.48 9.42
C THR A 83 -7.69 4.18 10.72
N ALA A 84 -8.67 4.85 11.37
CA ALA A 84 -8.49 5.52 12.63
C ALA A 84 -7.88 4.61 13.71
N SER A 85 -7.20 5.20 14.69
CA SER A 85 -6.59 4.46 15.79
C SER A 85 -7.66 3.79 16.67
N TRP A 86 -7.39 2.55 17.10
CA TRP A 86 -8.25 1.83 18.00
C TRP A 86 -8.08 2.31 19.45
N ARG A 87 -6.85 2.48 19.90
CA ARG A 87 -6.52 2.80 21.29
C ARG A 87 -5.53 3.94 21.45
N GLU A 88 -4.49 3.98 20.63
CA GLU A 88 -3.30 4.82 20.85
C GLU A 88 -3.03 5.79 19.69
N PRO A 89 -2.57 7.03 19.97
CA PRO A 89 -2.53 7.65 21.31
C PRO A 89 -3.91 8.08 21.79
N CYS A 90 -4.85 8.29 20.89
CA CYS A 90 -6.23 8.67 21.15
C CYS A 90 -7.17 7.80 20.34
N ARG A 91 -8.15 7.21 21.00
CA ARG A 91 -9.16 6.37 20.33
C ARG A 91 -9.93 7.16 19.27
N GLY A 92 -10.00 6.59 18.06
CA GLY A 92 -10.69 7.20 16.93
C GLY A 92 -9.93 8.34 16.24
N TRP A 93 -8.67 8.60 16.64
CA TRP A 93 -7.86 9.62 15.99
C TRP A 93 -7.64 9.31 14.51
N VAL A 94 -7.80 10.33 13.68
CA VAL A 94 -7.55 10.30 12.26
C VAL A 94 -7.23 11.71 11.77
N ASP A 95 -6.28 11.85 10.85
CA ASP A 95 -5.81 13.14 10.33
C ASP A 95 -6.29 13.44 8.91
N ASN A 96 -6.98 12.51 8.28
CA ASN A 96 -7.48 12.67 6.90
C ASN A 96 -8.85 12.02 6.71
N MET A 97 -9.53 12.44 5.62
CA MET A 97 -10.86 11.96 5.26
C MET A 97 -10.83 10.99 4.05
N ASN A 98 -9.67 10.43 3.75
CA ASN A 98 -9.52 9.52 2.62
C ASN A 98 -10.15 8.15 2.88
N GLY A 99 -10.60 7.50 1.81
CA GLY A 99 -11.10 6.14 1.84
C GLY A 99 -12.27 5.93 2.82
N PRO A 100 -12.22 4.88 3.64
CA PRO A 100 -13.32 4.51 4.54
C PRO A 100 -13.66 5.57 5.57
N THR A 101 -12.69 6.38 6.01
CA THR A 101 -12.93 7.46 6.97
C THR A 101 -13.93 8.49 6.44
N GLY A 102 -13.77 8.90 5.19
CA GLY A 102 -14.72 9.81 4.53
C GLY A 102 -16.11 9.22 4.41
N LEU A 103 -16.22 7.93 4.08
CA LEU A 103 -17.51 7.23 3.99
C LEU A 103 -18.21 7.16 5.34
N VAL A 104 -17.50 6.77 6.40
CA VAL A 104 -18.03 6.70 7.76
C VAL A 104 -18.49 8.08 8.24
N LEU A 105 -17.70 9.11 7.98
CA LEU A 105 -18.05 10.48 8.34
C LEU A 105 -19.28 10.97 7.58
N ALA A 106 -19.37 10.72 6.27
CA ALA A 106 -20.50 11.11 5.44
C ALA A 106 -21.79 10.40 5.88
N ALA A 107 -21.71 9.12 6.23
CA ALA A 107 -22.83 8.36 6.78
C ALA A 107 -23.23 8.90 8.16
N GLY A 108 -22.27 9.11 9.06
CA GLY A 108 -22.52 9.61 10.43
C GLY A 108 -23.12 11.03 10.44
N LYS A 109 -22.79 11.87 9.46
CA LYS A 109 -23.42 13.20 9.28
C LYS A 109 -24.75 13.17 8.53
N GLY A 110 -25.22 12.00 8.08
CA GLY A 110 -26.46 11.86 7.30
C GLY A 110 -26.38 12.40 5.87
N ILE A 111 -25.18 12.73 5.39
CA ILE A 111 -24.94 13.18 4.01
C ILE A 111 -25.11 12.01 3.05
N MET A 112 -24.49 10.87 3.39
CA MET A 112 -24.64 9.62 2.66
C MET A 112 -25.71 8.76 3.31
N ARG A 113 -26.83 8.51 2.60
CA ARG A 113 -27.98 7.76 3.10
C ARG A 113 -28.08 6.35 2.54
N THR A 114 -27.47 6.12 1.37
CA THR A 114 -27.49 4.83 0.69
C THR A 114 -26.13 4.61 0.03
N MET A 115 -25.72 3.34 -0.02
CA MET A 115 -24.50 2.91 -0.69
C MET A 115 -24.75 1.55 -1.35
N LEU A 116 -24.31 1.41 -2.57
CA LEU A 116 -24.28 0.11 -3.23
C LEU A 116 -23.03 -0.63 -2.77
N TYR A 117 -23.21 -1.84 -2.22
CA TYR A 117 -22.10 -2.70 -1.83
C TYR A 117 -22.46 -4.17 -2.01
N ASP A 118 -21.45 -5.01 -2.15
CA ASP A 118 -21.60 -6.46 -2.14
C ASP A 118 -21.38 -6.99 -0.72
N SER A 119 -22.43 -7.57 -0.12
CA SER A 119 -22.40 -8.10 1.24
C SER A 119 -21.48 -9.32 1.40
N ALA A 120 -21.07 -9.97 0.31
CA ALA A 120 -20.14 -11.10 0.33
C ALA A 120 -18.67 -10.64 0.28
N SER A 121 -18.43 -9.38 -0.06
CA SER A 121 -17.08 -8.82 -0.13
C SER A 121 -16.55 -8.44 1.25
N THR A 122 -15.28 -8.75 1.51
CA THR A 122 -14.59 -8.38 2.75
C THR A 122 -13.96 -7.00 2.61
N ALA A 123 -14.22 -6.13 3.57
CA ALA A 123 -13.52 -4.86 3.72
C ALA A 123 -12.34 -5.04 4.69
N ASP A 124 -11.14 -5.18 4.15
CA ASP A 124 -9.93 -5.34 4.95
C ASP A 124 -9.49 -4.01 5.54
N LEU A 125 -9.88 -3.76 6.78
CA LEU A 125 -9.58 -2.55 7.53
C LEU A 125 -8.64 -2.87 8.70
N ILE A 126 -7.62 -2.04 8.90
CA ILE A 126 -6.69 -2.18 10.02
C ILE A 126 -6.48 -0.83 10.73
N PRO A 127 -6.55 -0.77 12.08
CA PRO A 127 -6.26 0.44 12.82
C PRO A 127 -4.79 0.86 12.68
N VAL A 128 -4.54 2.18 12.56
CA VAL A 128 -3.19 2.73 12.36
C VAL A 128 -2.22 2.37 13.49
N ASP A 129 -2.69 2.36 14.74
CA ASP A 129 -1.87 2.00 15.91
C ASP A 129 -1.38 0.55 15.85
N THR A 130 -2.18 -0.39 15.34
CA THR A 130 -1.76 -1.77 15.09
C THR A 130 -0.62 -1.84 14.06
N VAL A 131 -0.74 -1.08 12.98
CA VAL A 131 0.31 -1.02 11.93
C VAL A 131 1.61 -0.44 12.48
N ILE A 132 1.52 0.65 13.23
CA ILE A 132 2.71 1.31 13.82
C ILE A 132 3.38 0.41 14.86
N ASN A 133 2.60 -0.28 15.69
CA ASN A 133 3.14 -1.23 16.68
C ASN A 133 3.87 -2.40 16.00
N LEU A 134 3.33 -2.93 14.91
CA LEU A 134 4.01 -3.95 14.11
C LEU A 134 5.33 -3.44 13.52
N ILE A 135 5.33 -2.25 12.90
CA ILE A 135 6.55 -1.65 12.35
C ILE A 135 7.61 -1.46 13.44
N SER A 136 7.21 -0.96 14.62
CA SER A 136 8.10 -0.76 15.74
C SER A 136 8.70 -2.08 16.24
N ALA A 137 7.90 -3.14 16.32
CA ALA A 137 8.38 -4.47 16.70
C ALA A 137 9.38 -5.04 15.68
N ILE A 138 9.13 -4.88 14.38
CA ILE A 138 10.02 -5.32 13.31
C ILE A 138 11.36 -4.59 13.38
N VAL A 139 11.36 -3.27 13.60
CA VAL A 139 12.58 -2.47 13.75
C VAL A 139 13.42 -2.94 14.95
N LEU A 140 12.78 -3.23 16.08
CA LEU A 140 13.47 -3.76 17.26
C LEU A 140 14.10 -5.13 16.98
N ILE A 141 13.37 -6.04 16.32
CA ILE A 141 13.88 -7.36 15.96
C ILE A 141 15.07 -7.22 14.98
N ALA A 142 14.94 -6.41 13.94
CA ALA A 142 16.01 -6.17 12.97
C ALA A 142 17.27 -5.58 13.65
N ALA A 143 17.11 -4.65 14.58
CA ALA A 143 18.21 -4.08 15.33
C ALA A 143 18.92 -5.14 16.19
N VAL A 144 18.19 -6.01 16.87
CA VAL A 144 18.77 -7.09 17.68
C VAL A 144 19.52 -8.11 16.81
N MET A 145 18.95 -8.47 15.65
CA MET A 145 19.59 -9.45 14.73
C MET A 145 20.84 -8.90 14.04
N SER A 146 20.96 -7.59 13.87
CA SER A 146 22.16 -6.96 13.26
C SER A 146 23.36 -6.85 14.22
N TRP A 147 23.20 -7.16 15.52
CA TRP A 147 24.26 -7.12 16.53
C TRP A 147 24.94 -8.48 16.73
N HIS A 148 24.53 -9.52 16.03
CA HIS A 148 25.10 -10.88 16.04
C HIS A 148 25.76 -11.20 14.71
#